data_b09996c39c0ca9232a99750df23f5145
#
_entry.id   b09996c39c0ca9232a99750df23f5145
#
_cell.length_a   1.000
_cell.length_b   1.000
_cell.length_c   1.000
_cell.angle_alpha   90.00
_cell.angle_beta   90.00
_cell.angle_gamma   90.00
#
_symmetry.space_group_name_H-M   'P 1'
#
loop_
_entity.id
_entity.type
_entity.pdbx_description
1 polymer ?
#
loop_
_entity_poly.entity_id
_entity_poly.type
_entity_poly.pdbx_seq_one_letter_code
_entity_poly.pdbx_strand_id
1 'polypeptide(L)'
;LMWIMFEAASQRRYMRADGFSLKLGGDEGRLFVVGLFWFGLLILLYIGMFILMMIPMIIGAAAGGDGALAAGAVAVIVMLAYMVFAIWVAVRFSPAAAMTIRDRKIRFGSAWRATKGKVWTLIGSWLILALIMMAIIFVLYLVFAVTAVLALMPVMQSGSDDPAAILAAFASPGFIIP
;
A
#
# COMPACT_ATOMS: atom_id res chain seq x y z
N LEU A 1 -13.99 -9.97 2.99
CA LEU A 1 -14.34 -10.74 4.18
C LEU A 1 -13.19 -11.68 4.59
N MET A 2 -12.64 -12.49 3.68
CA MET A 2 -11.51 -13.41 3.93
C MET A 2 -10.30 -12.70 4.56
N TRP A 3 -9.91 -11.53 4.05
CA TRP A 3 -8.83 -10.74 4.62
C TRP A 3 -9.04 -10.39 6.10
N ILE A 4 -10.24 -9.94 6.46
CA ILE A 4 -10.59 -9.58 7.86
C ILE A 4 -10.50 -10.80 8.78
N MET A 5 -10.97 -11.96 8.31
CA MET A 5 -10.90 -13.21 9.09
C MET A 5 -9.45 -13.65 9.31
N PHE A 6 -8.62 -13.56 8.28
CA PHE A 6 -7.20 -13.90 8.37
C PHE A 6 -6.44 -12.95 9.30
N GLU A 7 -6.68 -11.65 9.16
CA GLU A 7 -6.08 -10.63 10.01
C GLU A 7 -6.52 -10.80 11.47
N ALA A 8 -7.82 -11.04 11.73
CA ALA A 8 -8.33 -11.29 13.08
C ALA A 8 -7.71 -12.54 13.70
N ALA A 9 -7.60 -13.64 12.94
CA ALA A 9 -6.99 -14.88 13.40
C ALA A 9 -5.50 -14.69 13.73
N SER A 10 -4.77 -13.98 12.87
CA SER A 10 -3.36 -13.64 13.07
C SER A 10 -3.17 -12.77 14.31
N GLN A 11 -3.94 -11.68 14.44
CA GLN A 11 -3.86 -10.77 15.57
C GLN A 11 -4.23 -11.45 16.90
N ARG A 12 -5.24 -12.35 16.92
CA ARG A 12 -5.57 -13.14 18.12
C ARG A 12 -4.41 -14.01 18.56
N ARG A 13 -3.76 -14.68 17.63
CA ARG A 13 -2.60 -15.53 17.92
C ARG A 13 -1.47 -14.74 18.56
N TYR A 14 -1.12 -13.58 17.99
CA TYR A 14 0.00 -12.77 18.50
C TYR A 14 -0.34 -11.97 19.76
N MET A 15 -1.56 -11.45 19.89
CA MET A 15 -1.91 -10.54 20.99
C MET A 15 -2.50 -11.24 22.21
N ARG A 16 -3.10 -12.44 22.06
CA ARG A 16 -3.78 -13.16 23.14
C ARG A 16 -3.34 -14.60 23.29
N ALA A 17 -2.40 -15.07 22.45
CA ALA A 17 -1.97 -16.46 22.38
C ALA A 17 -3.12 -17.46 22.13
N ASP A 18 -4.23 -16.99 21.56
CA ASP A 18 -5.35 -17.84 21.14
C ASP A 18 -4.93 -18.67 19.90
N GLY A 19 -5.51 -19.86 19.73
CA GLY A 19 -5.28 -20.70 18.56
C GLY A 19 -5.68 -19.97 17.26
N PHE A 20 -4.95 -20.25 16.16
CA PHE A 20 -5.32 -19.73 14.84
C PHE A 20 -6.62 -20.38 14.36
N SER A 21 -7.67 -19.61 14.22
CA SER A 21 -8.98 -20.08 13.75
C SER A 21 -9.67 -19.05 12.89
N LEU A 22 -10.09 -19.46 11.68
CA LEU A 22 -10.88 -18.66 10.77
C LEU A 22 -12.36 -18.85 11.12
N LYS A 23 -12.93 -17.89 11.84
CA LYS A 23 -14.35 -17.90 12.24
C LYS A 23 -14.88 -16.49 12.21
N LEU A 24 -16.16 -16.32 11.93
CA LEU A 24 -16.86 -15.05 12.05
C LEU A 24 -17.33 -14.88 13.50
N GLY A 25 -16.82 -13.85 14.16
CA GLY A 25 -17.16 -13.55 15.56
C GLY A 25 -17.08 -12.06 15.85
N GLY A 26 -17.15 -11.74 17.13
CA GLY A 26 -17.14 -10.34 17.56
C GLY A 26 -15.84 -9.59 17.27
N ASP A 27 -14.71 -10.28 17.13
CA ASP A 27 -13.42 -9.67 16.82
C ASP A 27 -13.37 -9.25 15.36
N GLU A 28 -13.89 -10.08 14.44
CA GLU A 28 -14.02 -9.77 13.02
C GLU A 28 -14.95 -8.59 12.78
N GLY A 29 -16.07 -8.52 13.52
CA GLY A 29 -16.97 -7.38 13.47
C GLY A 29 -16.30 -6.07 13.93
N ARG A 30 -15.49 -6.12 14.99
CA ARG A 30 -14.74 -4.94 15.47
C ARG A 30 -13.66 -4.52 14.47
N LEU A 31 -12.95 -5.49 13.87
CA LEU A 31 -11.96 -5.23 12.83
C LEU A 31 -12.60 -4.63 11.58
N PHE A 32 -13.78 -5.10 11.20
CA PHE A 32 -14.54 -4.51 10.10
C PHE A 32 -14.85 -3.04 10.36
N VAL A 33 -15.29 -2.69 11.59
CA VAL A 33 -15.51 -1.29 11.97
C VAL A 33 -14.23 -0.48 11.95
N VAL A 34 -13.10 -1.02 12.42
CA VAL A 34 -11.79 -0.37 12.30
C VAL A 34 -11.43 -0.16 10.83
N GLY A 35 -11.72 -1.13 9.96
CA GLY A 35 -11.56 -1.00 8.51
C GLY A 35 -12.41 0.11 7.91
N LEU A 36 -13.65 0.28 8.36
CA LEU A 36 -14.51 1.40 7.94
C LEU A 36 -13.94 2.76 8.38
N PHE A 37 -13.38 2.86 9.58
CA PHE A 37 -12.68 4.08 10.01
C PHE A 37 -11.44 4.36 9.16
N TRP A 38 -10.67 3.32 8.80
CA TRP A 38 -9.56 3.45 7.86
C TRP A 38 -10.00 3.92 6.48
N PHE A 39 -11.08 3.33 5.96
CA PHE A 39 -11.65 3.73 4.67
C PHE A 39 -12.13 5.19 4.70
N GLY A 40 -12.84 5.60 5.76
CA GLY A 40 -13.23 6.99 5.96
C GLY A 40 -12.04 7.95 6.04
N LEU A 41 -10.99 7.55 6.76
CA LEU A 41 -9.75 8.32 6.85
C LEU A 41 -9.05 8.47 5.48
N LEU A 42 -9.00 7.39 4.69
CA LEU A 42 -8.44 7.43 3.33
C LEU A 42 -9.24 8.37 2.41
N ILE A 43 -10.57 8.31 2.47
CA ILE A 43 -11.43 9.25 1.72
C ILE A 43 -11.15 10.68 2.15
N LEU A 44 -11.07 10.95 3.44
CA LEU A 44 -10.78 12.29 3.97
C LEU A 44 -9.41 12.80 3.50
N LEU A 45 -8.40 11.96 3.55
CA LEU A 45 -7.06 12.29 3.02
C LEU A 45 -7.12 12.53 1.52
N TYR A 46 -7.85 11.72 0.75
CA TYR A 46 -7.97 11.89 -0.70
C TYR A 46 -8.65 13.21 -1.07
N ILE A 47 -9.77 13.54 -0.39
CA ILE A 47 -10.47 14.80 -0.57
C ILE A 47 -9.58 15.99 -0.20
N GLY A 48 -8.84 15.89 0.92
CA GLY A 48 -7.91 16.91 1.36
C GLY A 48 -6.80 17.17 0.32
N MET A 49 -6.24 16.10 -0.24
CA MET A 49 -5.26 16.22 -1.33
C MET A 49 -5.85 16.87 -2.59
N PHE A 50 -7.07 16.47 -2.97
CA PHE A 50 -7.74 17.03 -4.13
C PHE A 50 -7.96 18.54 -3.98
N ILE A 51 -8.50 18.98 -2.83
CA ILE A 51 -8.71 20.39 -2.54
C ILE A 51 -7.38 21.17 -2.55
N LEU A 52 -6.33 20.62 -1.94
CA LEU A 52 -5.03 21.24 -1.85
C LEU A 52 -4.37 21.39 -3.23
N MET A 53 -4.56 20.42 -4.14
CA MET A 53 -4.05 20.47 -5.50
C MET A 53 -4.81 21.45 -6.41
N MET A 54 -6.05 21.77 -6.09
CA MET A 54 -6.79 22.79 -6.87
C MET A 54 -6.17 24.18 -6.78
N ILE A 55 -5.52 24.52 -5.66
CA ILE A 55 -4.93 25.86 -5.46
C ILE A 55 -3.84 26.16 -6.50
N PRO A 56 -2.76 25.36 -6.62
CA PRO A 56 -1.72 25.63 -7.63
C PRO A 56 -2.25 25.48 -9.07
N MET A 57 -3.23 24.60 -9.32
CA MET A 57 -3.85 24.47 -10.64
C MET A 57 -4.58 25.76 -11.06
N ILE A 58 -5.36 26.36 -10.17
CA ILE A 58 -6.08 27.61 -10.44
C ILE A 58 -5.10 28.75 -10.67
N ILE A 59 -4.05 28.85 -9.82
CA ILE A 59 -3.01 29.88 -9.96
C ILE A 59 -2.27 29.71 -11.29
N GLY A 60 -1.89 28.49 -11.67
CA GLY A 60 -1.19 28.20 -12.89
C GLY A 60 -2.01 28.51 -14.15
N ALA A 61 -3.31 28.17 -14.12
CA ALA A 61 -4.24 28.48 -15.20
C ALA A 61 -4.43 30.01 -15.40
N ALA A 62 -4.44 30.78 -14.30
CA ALA A 62 -4.61 32.22 -14.34
C ALA A 62 -3.33 32.96 -14.78
N ALA A 63 -2.15 32.43 -14.42
CA ALA A 63 -0.87 33.07 -14.68
C ALA A 63 -0.35 32.88 -16.12
N GLY A 64 -0.66 31.73 -16.76
CA GLY A 64 -0.18 31.39 -18.10
C GLY A 64 1.35 31.29 -18.21
N GLY A 65 1.86 30.82 -19.34
CA GLY A 65 3.30 30.83 -19.65
C GLY A 65 4.21 30.36 -18.52
N ASP A 66 5.20 31.17 -18.15
CA ASP A 66 6.16 30.87 -17.06
C ASP A 66 5.50 30.69 -15.69
N GLY A 67 4.37 31.34 -15.46
CA GLY A 67 3.60 31.19 -14.22
C GLY A 67 2.99 29.79 -14.07
N ALA A 68 2.64 29.14 -15.17
CA ALA A 68 2.17 27.76 -15.16
C ALA A 68 3.27 26.77 -14.74
N LEU A 69 4.51 27.00 -15.17
CA LEU A 69 5.67 26.19 -14.75
C LEU A 69 5.95 26.36 -13.25
N ALA A 70 5.91 27.60 -12.75
CA ALA A 70 6.09 27.88 -11.31
C ALA A 70 4.99 27.22 -10.47
N ALA A 71 3.73 27.29 -10.92
CA ALA A 71 2.61 26.64 -10.23
C ALA A 71 2.74 25.11 -10.25
N GLY A 72 3.26 24.53 -11.33
CA GLY A 72 3.59 23.10 -11.42
C GLY A 72 4.65 22.67 -10.40
N ALA A 73 5.71 23.45 -10.25
CA ALA A 73 6.74 23.20 -9.24
C ALA A 73 6.16 23.26 -7.80
N VAL A 74 5.34 24.29 -7.52
CA VAL A 74 4.64 24.41 -6.24
C VAL A 74 3.72 23.21 -5.98
N ALA A 75 2.99 22.75 -7.00
CA ALA A 75 2.13 21.58 -6.88
C ALA A 75 2.91 20.31 -6.47
N VAL A 76 4.10 20.09 -7.07
CA VAL A 76 4.97 18.97 -6.70
C VAL A 76 5.41 19.06 -5.23
N ILE A 77 5.85 20.24 -4.77
CA ILE A 77 6.27 20.44 -3.37
C ILE A 77 5.10 20.17 -2.43
N VAL A 78 3.92 20.71 -2.73
CA VAL A 78 2.70 20.51 -1.95
C VAL A 78 2.31 19.05 -1.90
N MET A 79 2.39 18.32 -3.03
CA MET A 79 2.12 16.90 -3.10
C MET A 79 3.07 16.08 -2.22
N LEU A 80 4.37 16.38 -2.27
CA LEU A 80 5.37 15.69 -1.44
C LEU A 80 5.15 15.96 0.05
N ALA A 81 4.88 17.21 0.43
CA ALA A 81 4.58 17.56 1.82
C ALA A 81 3.30 16.87 2.31
N TYR A 82 2.27 16.81 1.46
CA TYR A 82 1.03 16.10 1.79
C TYR A 82 1.24 14.59 1.91
N MET A 83 2.05 13.99 1.06
CA MET A 83 2.40 12.57 1.15
C MET A 83 3.08 12.25 2.50
N VAL A 84 4.04 13.07 2.93
CA VAL A 84 4.67 12.94 4.25
C VAL A 84 3.65 13.05 5.38
N PHE A 85 2.73 14.01 5.28
CA PHE A 85 1.64 14.17 6.24
C PHE A 85 0.71 12.95 6.27
N ALA A 86 0.32 12.42 5.11
CA ALA A 86 -0.55 11.24 5.01
C ALA A 86 0.12 9.99 5.60
N ILE A 87 1.41 9.77 5.33
CA ILE A 87 2.20 8.70 5.93
C ILE A 87 2.25 8.87 7.45
N TRP A 88 2.50 10.07 7.94
CA TRP A 88 2.53 10.34 9.37
C TRP A 88 1.18 10.04 10.04
N VAL A 89 0.06 10.42 9.42
CA VAL A 89 -1.28 10.07 9.91
C VAL A 89 -1.49 8.56 9.90
N ALA A 90 -1.14 7.87 8.81
CA ALA A 90 -1.27 6.42 8.68
C ALA A 90 -0.50 5.67 9.77
N VAL A 91 0.75 6.06 10.04
CA VAL A 91 1.58 5.49 11.12
C VAL A 91 0.95 5.70 12.50
N ARG A 92 0.31 6.85 12.72
CA ARG A 92 -0.39 7.16 13.98
C ARG A 92 -1.55 6.22 14.27
N PHE A 93 -2.27 5.79 13.25
CA PHE A 93 -3.40 4.88 13.38
C PHE A 93 -3.04 3.40 13.17
N SER A 94 -1.81 3.08 12.76
CA SER A 94 -1.40 1.70 12.46
C SER A 94 -1.68 0.69 13.58
N PRO A 95 -1.53 0.98 14.89
CA PRO A 95 -1.79 -0.01 15.94
C PRO A 95 -3.28 -0.18 16.29
N ALA A 96 -4.19 0.54 15.63
CA ALA A 96 -5.62 0.51 15.96
C ALA A 96 -6.24 -0.89 15.89
N ALA A 97 -5.88 -1.69 14.88
CA ALA A 97 -6.36 -3.06 14.70
C ALA A 97 -5.88 -3.96 15.86
N ALA A 98 -4.57 -3.96 16.14
CA ALA A 98 -3.98 -4.76 17.20
C ALA A 98 -4.53 -4.40 18.60
N MET A 99 -4.68 -3.11 18.88
CA MET A 99 -5.27 -2.64 20.15
C MET A 99 -6.74 -3.05 20.28
N THR A 100 -7.50 -3.01 19.18
CA THR A 100 -8.92 -3.41 19.15
C THR A 100 -9.08 -4.89 19.45
N ILE A 101 -8.25 -5.74 18.88
CA ILE A 101 -8.26 -7.20 19.15
C ILE A 101 -7.82 -7.50 20.58
N ARG A 102 -6.72 -6.87 21.04
CA ARG A 102 -6.21 -7.07 22.39
C ARG A 102 -7.25 -6.73 23.46
N ASP A 103 -7.87 -5.55 23.33
CA ASP A 103 -8.75 -5.00 24.37
C ASP A 103 -10.22 -5.41 24.17
N ARG A 104 -10.54 -6.15 23.12
CA ARG A 104 -11.93 -6.52 22.72
C ARG A 104 -12.88 -5.32 22.64
N LYS A 105 -12.36 -4.13 22.32
CA LYS A 105 -13.10 -2.87 22.19
C LYS A 105 -12.52 -2.08 21.01
N ILE A 106 -13.37 -1.33 20.31
CA ILE A 106 -12.92 -0.47 19.23
C ILE A 106 -12.01 0.63 19.80
N ARG A 107 -10.73 0.63 19.37
CA ARG A 107 -9.68 1.50 19.91
C ARG A 107 -9.06 2.44 18.86
N PHE A 108 -9.79 2.77 17.80
CA PHE A 108 -9.24 3.59 16.70
C PHE A 108 -8.68 4.93 17.21
N GLY A 109 -9.47 5.72 17.94
CA GLY A 109 -9.02 7.02 18.47
C GLY A 109 -7.92 6.93 19.54
N SER A 110 -7.85 5.82 20.30
CA SER A 110 -6.80 5.64 21.30
C SER A 110 -5.44 5.28 20.70
N ALA A 111 -5.40 4.76 19.47
CA ALA A 111 -4.17 4.51 18.72
C ALA A 111 -3.33 5.80 18.55
N TRP A 112 -3.99 6.92 18.30
CA TRP A 112 -3.33 8.22 18.21
C TRP A 112 -2.56 8.61 19.48
N ARG A 113 -3.14 8.34 20.65
CA ARG A 113 -2.49 8.62 21.94
C ARG A 113 -1.37 7.61 22.26
N ALA A 114 -1.58 6.35 21.92
CA ALA A 114 -0.61 5.29 22.16
C ALA A 114 0.69 5.46 21.34
N THR A 115 0.60 6.09 20.18
CA THR A 115 1.76 6.35 19.30
C THR A 115 2.49 7.66 19.62
N LYS A 116 2.00 8.45 20.60
CA LYS A 116 2.65 9.70 20.99
C LYS A 116 4.08 9.44 21.50
N GLY A 117 5.05 10.13 20.93
CA GLY A 117 6.48 9.95 21.27
C GLY A 117 7.19 8.76 20.60
N LYS A 118 6.45 7.84 19.95
CA LYS A 118 7.02 6.63 19.32
C LYS A 118 6.88 6.60 17.79
N VAL A 119 6.48 7.72 17.19
CA VAL A 119 6.21 7.80 15.74
C VAL A 119 7.44 7.46 14.93
N TRP A 120 8.62 7.96 15.30
CA TRP A 120 9.88 7.71 14.59
C TRP A 120 10.29 6.23 14.63
N THR A 121 10.09 5.57 15.76
CA THR A 121 10.34 4.13 15.89
C THR A 121 9.40 3.33 14.99
N LEU A 122 8.12 3.72 14.91
CA LEU A 122 7.14 3.08 14.03
C LEU A 122 7.45 3.33 12.55
N ILE A 123 7.83 4.55 12.18
CA ILE A 123 8.28 4.87 10.82
C ILE A 123 9.52 4.03 10.46
N GLY A 124 10.48 3.94 11.37
CA GLY A 124 11.69 3.13 11.17
C GLY A 124 11.38 1.65 10.95
N SER A 125 10.50 1.06 11.77
CA SER A 125 10.08 -0.34 11.60
C SER A 125 9.32 -0.55 10.28
N TRP A 126 8.49 0.40 9.89
CA TRP A 126 7.76 0.37 8.61
C TRP A 126 8.70 0.48 7.41
N LEU A 127 9.71 1.34 7.52
CA LEU A 127 10.75 1.49 6.50
C LEU A 127 11.56 0.20 6.32
N ILE A 128 11.97 -0.43 7.41
CA ILE A 128 12.68 -1.73 7.36
C ILE A 128 11.81 -2.78 6.68
N LEU A 129 10.53 -2.88 7.05
CA LEU A 129 9.59 -3.81 6.42
C LEU A 129 9.42 -3.52 4.93
N ALA A 130 9.29 -2.24 4.55
CA ALA A 130 9.20 -1.82 3.16
C ALA A 130 10.46 -2.18 2.36
N LEU A 131 11.66 -2.02 2.93
CA LEU A 131 12.91 -2.42 2.30
C LEU A 131 13.00 -3.93 2.10
N ILE A 132 12.57 -4.72 3.09
CA ILE A 132 12.52 -6.18 2.96
C ILE A 132 11.54 -6.58 1.85
N MET A 133 10.34 -6.00 1.83
CA MET A 133 9.34 -6.27 0.77
C MET A 133 9.84 -5.85 -0.60
N MET A 134 10.51 -4.70 -0.70
CA MET A 134 11.12 -4.23 -1.95
C MET A 134 12.21 -5.19 -2.44
N ALA A 135 13.06 -5.71 -1.55
CA ALA A 135 14.07 -6.70 -1.90
C ALA A 135 13.43 -8.00 -2.42
N ILE A 136 12.37 -8.48 -1.77
CA ILE A 136 11.63 -9.68 -2.22
C ILE A 136 11.01 -9.44 -3.60
N ILE A 137 10.32 -8.31 -3.80
CA ILE A 137 9.72 -7.95 -5.09
C ILE A 137 10.79 -7.83 -6.17
N PHE A 138 11.94 -7.25 -5.86
CA PHE A 138 13.05 -7.12 -6.79
C PHE A 138 13.58 -8.49 -7.23
N VAL A 139 13.77 -9.42 -6.30
CA VAL A 139 14.20 -10.80 -6.61
C VAL A 139 13.16 -11.49 -7.49
N LEU A 140 11.87 -11.39 -7.15
CA LEU A 140 10.79 -11.96 -7.96
C LEU A 140 10.75 -11.36 -9.37
N TYR A 141 10.95 -10.03 -9.46
CA TYR A 141 11.03 -9.35 -10.75
C TYR A 141 12.22 -9.82 -11.59
N LEU A 142 13.40 -10.02 -10.97
CA LEU A 142 14.57 -10.57 -11.66
C LEU A 142 14.32 -11.98 -12.19
N VAL A 143 13.73 -12.86 -11.37
CA VAL A 143 13.36 -14.22 -11.80
C VAL A 143 12.40 -14.14 -12.98
N PHE A 144 11.34 -13.32 -12.87
CA PHE A 144 10.38 -13.13 -13.95
C PHE A 144 11.05 -12.57 -15.23
N ALA A 145 11.91 -11.57 -15.10
CA ALA A 145 12.61 -10.97 -16.25
C ALA A 145 13.52 -11.98 -16.96
N VAL A 146 14.28 -12.77 -16.20
CA VAL A 146 15.15 -13.81 -16.76
C VAL A 146 14.32 -14.89 -17.48
N THR A 147 13.25 -15.38 -16.85
CA THR A 147 12.37 -16.39 -17.48
C THR A 147 11.67 -15.83 -18.73
N ALA A 148 11.24 -14.57 -18.71
CA ALA A 148 10.66 -13.91 -19.87
C ALA A 148 11.66 -13.78 -21.05
N VAL A 149 12.90 -13.36 -20.76
CA VAL A 149 13.95 -13.27 -21.77
C VAL A 149 14.25 -14.66 -22.37
N LEU A 150 14.42 -15.68 -21.55
CA LEU A 150 14.68 -17.06 -22.01
C LEU A 150 13.51 -17.61 -22.85
N ALA A 151 12.27 -17.33 -22.47
CA ALA A 151 11.09 -17.74 -23.24
C ALA A 151 10.97 -17.03 -24.60
N LEU A 152 11.35 -15.75 -24.66
CA LEU A 152 11.27 -14.97 -25.89
C LEU A 152 12.48 -15.12 -26.81
N MET A 153 13.60 -15.64 -26.30
CA MET A 153 14.83 -15.78 -27.07
C MET A 153 14.65 -16.54 -28.41
N PRO A 154 13.91 -17.67 -28.47
CA PRO A 154 13.68 -18.37 -29.74
C PRO A 154 12.86 -17.51 -30.74
N VAL A 155 11.89 -16.76 -30.25
CA VAL A 155 11.04 -15.89 -31.10
C VAL A 155 11.86 -14.74 -31.65
N MET A 156 12.71 -14.13 -30.83
CA MET A 156 13.61 -13.04 -31.27
C MET A 156 14.64 -13.54 -32.29
N GLN A 157 15.16 -14.75 -32.14
CA GLN A 157 16.14 -15.34 -33.08
C GLN A 157 15.48 -15.75 -34.42
N SER A 158 14.21 -16.11 -34.43
CA SER A 158 13.48 -16.44 -35.66
C SER A 158 13.08 -15.19 -36.49
N GLY A 159 13.23 -13.99 -35.95
CA GLY A 159 12.81 -12.74 -36.60
C GLY A 159 11.29 -12.66 -36.84
N SER A 160 10.51 -13.43 -36.09
CA SER A 160 9.06 -13.48 -36.23
C SER A 160 8.41 -12.39 -35.37
N ASP A 161 7.73 -11.45 -36.03
CA ASP A 161 6.87 -10.45 -35.36
C ASP A 161 5.44 -10.96 -35.14
N ASP A 162 5.22 -12.28 -35.23
CA ASP A 162 3.90 -12.90 -35.06
C ASP A 162 3.46 -12.85 -33.58
N PRO A 163 2.36 -12.12 -33.27
CA PRO A 163 1.84 -12.05 -31.91
C PRO A 163 1.46 -13.42 -31.31
N ALA A 164 1.06 -14.38 -32.17
CA ALA A 164 0.70 -15.73 -31.73
C ALA A 164 1.93 -16.50 -31.24
N ALA A 165 3.10 -16.33 -31.87
CA ALA A 165 4.35 -16.93 -31.43
C ALA A 165 4.81 -16.37 -30.08
N ILE A 166 4.64 -15.06 -29.86
CA ILE A 166 4.95 -14.39 -28.59
C ILE A 166 4.03 -14.94 -27.46
N LEU A 167 2.73 -15.02 -27.72
CA LEU A 167 1.79 -15.54 -26.73
C LEU A 167 2.06 -17.02 -26.40
N ALA A 168 2.41 -17.84 -27.42
CA ALA A 168 2.78 -19.24 -27.22
C ALA A 168 4.05 -19.39 -26.35
N ALA A 169 5.02 -18.49 -26.48
CA ALA A 169 6.23 -18.49 -25.67
C ALA A 169 5.90 -18.25 -24.17
N PHE A 170 5.00 -17.32 -23.85
CA PHE A 170 4.52 -17.09 -22.46
C PHE A 170 3.62 -18.20 -21.93
N ALA A 171 2.94 -18.94 -22.79
CA ALA A 171 2.13 -20.12 -22.42
C ALA A 171 2.97 -21.40 -22.28
N SER A 172 4.28 -21.35 -22.56
CA SER A 172 5.15 -22.52 -22.45
C SER A 172 5.29 -23.01 -21.01
N PRO A 173 5.41 -24.33 -20.76
CA PRO A 173 5.57 -24.88 -19.42
C PRO A 173 6.79 -24.32 -18.66
N GLY A 174 7.86 -23.99 -19.36
CA GLY A 174 9.07 -23.40 -18.79
C GLY A 174 8.89 -21.96 -18.26
N PHE A 175 7.81 -21.28 -18.67
CA PHE A 175 7.45 -19.95 -18.14
C PHE A 175 6.47 -20.04 -16.95
N ILE A 176 5.60 -21.07 -16.96
CA ILE A 176 4.55 -21.23 -15.94
C ILE A 176 5.08 -21.94 -14.68
N ILE A 177 6.09 -22.80 -14.84
CA ILE A 177 6.71 -23.59 -13.76
C ILE A 177 8.22 -23.36 -13.82
N PRO A 178 8.72 -22.28 -13.13
CA PRO A 178 10.15 -22.04 -12.99
C PRO A 178 10.83 -23.02 -12.02
#